data_45a93ab8fdc3936a5f066a6ffbbf4188
#
_entry.id   45a93ab8fdc3936a5f066a6ffbbf4188
#
_cell.length_a   1.000
_cell.length_b   1.000
_cell.length_c   1.000
_cell.angle_alpha   90.00
_cell.angle_beta   90.00
_cell.angle_gamma   90.00
#
_symmetry.space_group_name_H-M   'P 1'
#
loop_
_entity.id
_entity.type
_entity.pdbx_description
1 polymer ?
#
loop_
_entity_poly.entity_id
_entity_poly.type
_entity_poly.pdbx_seq_one_letter_code
_entity_poly.pdbx_strand_id
1 'polypeptide(L)'
;MQLFRSILEHLTLLKKETSLKISKEGIDLIKHFEGCPMEDGMVVSYRCPANKPTIGYGSLKLIDGSPVQDGMTITKQEAEDLLAHELEEYEGYINDMVTSDLKQNEFDALVSWVFNLGPSNLSSSSLLNRLNNKLWDDVPYQIQRWNKVNGVPNEGLKKRRKAEALLFQGQEWGKV
;
A
#
# COMPACT_ATOMS: atom_id res chain seq x y z
N MET A 1 -33.76 -4.24 20.87
CA MET A 1 -32.31 -3.92 21.00
C MET A 1 -31.40 -5.11 20.72
N GLN A 2 -31.65 -6.31 21.22
CA GLN A 2 -30.83 -7.52 20.98
C GLN A 2 -30.79 -7.95 19.51
N LEU A 3 -31.87 -7.89 18.76
CA LEU A 3 -31.93 -8.28 17.34
C LEU A 3 -31.07 -7.38 16.45
N PHE A 4 -31.06 -6.08 16.70
CA PHE A 4 -30.22 -5.11 15.97
C PHE A 4 -28.71 -5.32 16.22
N ARG A 5 -28.33 -5.67 17.44
CA ARG A 5 -26.96 -5.99 17.81
C ARG A 5 -26.46 -7.26 17.13
N SER A 6 -27.28 -8.30 17.08
CA SER A 6 -26.99 -9.56 16.38
C SER A 6 -26.86 -9.38 14.88
N ILE A 7 -27.68 -8.54 14.25
CA ILE A 7 -27.58 -8.21 12.81
C ILE A 7 -26.31 -7.43 12.51
N LEU A 8 -25.96 -6.44 13.35
CA LEU A 8 -24.70 -5.69 13.19
C LEU A 8 -23.46 -6.59 13.35
N GLU A 9 -23.46 -7.46 14.35
CA GLU A 9 -22.38 -8.43 14.58
C GLU A 9 -22.25 -9.40 13.40
N HIS A 10 -23.35 -9.88 12.85
CA HIS A 10 -23.37 -10.76 11.68
C HIS A 10 -22.87 -10.04 10.40
N LEU A 11 -23.29 -8.79 10.17
CA LEU A 11 -22.80 -7.96 9.07
C LEU A 11 -21.31 -7.62 9.19
N THR A 12 -20.83 -7.40 10.41
CA THR A 12 -19.42 -7.15 10.69
C THR A 12 -18.57 -8.40 10.44
N LEU A 13 -19.07 -9.58 10.83
CA LEU A 13 -18.43 -10.88 10.56
C LEU A 13 -18.38 -11.16 9.05
N LEU A 14 -19.49 -10.97 8.33
CA LEU A 14 -19.55 -11.15 6.88
C LEU A 14 -18.57 -10.18 6.15
N LYS A 15 -18.51 -8.92 6.59
CA LYS A 15 -17.55 -7.95 6.03
C LYS A 15 -16.11 -8.37 6.28
N LYS A 16 -15.81 -9.00 7.41
CA LYS A 16 -14.46 -9.50 7.74
C LYS A 16 -14.09 -10.74 6.92
N GLU A 17 -15.04 -11.61 6.62
CA GLU A 17 -14.83 -12.81 5.79
C GLU A 17 -14.63 -12.47 4.30
N THR A 18 -15.11 -11.32 3.83
CA THR A 18 -14.99 -10.86 2.43
C THR A 18 -13.88 -9.83 2.20
N SER A 19 -13.15 -9.42 3.26
CA SER A 19 -12.08 -8.44 3.12
C SER A 19 -10.90 -9.03 2.32
N LEU A 20 -10.48 -8.31 1.27
CA LEU A 20 -9.31 -8.69 0.50
C LEU A 20 -8.02 -8.45 1.29
N LYS A 21 -7.03 -9.29 1.04
CA LYS A 21 -5.65 -9.15 1.50
C LYS A 21 -4.74 -8.96 0.29
N ILE A 22 -3.66 -8.22 0.47
CA ILE A 22 -2.68 -8.02 -0.60
C ILE A 22 -2.03 -9.35 -0.99
N SER A 23 -1.90 -9.60 -2.27
CA SER A 23 -1.24 -10.79 -2.78
C SER A 23 0.29 -10.63 -2.81
N LYS A 24 0.98 -11.75 -3.07
CA LYS A 24 2.43 -11.72 -3.30
C LYS A 24 2.83 -10.72 -4.40
N GLU A 25 2.05 -10.61 -5.46
CA GLU A 25 2.34 -9.72 -6.59
C GLU A 25 2.28 -8.24 -6.15
N GLY A 26 1.29 -7.86 -5.36
CA GLY A 26 1.20 -6.52 -4.78
C GLY A 26 2.36 -6.21 -3.83
N ILE A 27 2.76 -7.18 -2.99
CA ILE A 27 3.93 -7.06 -2.10
C ILE A 27 5.22 -6.91 -2.92
N ASP A 28 5.40 -7.69 -3.98
CA ASP A 28 6.58 -7.63 -4.84
C ASP A 28 6.68 -6.26 -5.53
N LEU A 29 5.56 -5.67 -5.96
CA LEU A 29 5.53 -4.32 -6.51
C LEU A 29 5.96 -3.27 -5.47
N ILE A 30 5.44 -3.34 -4.24
CA ILE A 30 5.84 -2.43 -3.16
C ILE A 30 7.34 -2.57 -2.87
N LYS A 31 7.84 -3.79 -2.68
CA LYS A 31 9.26 -4.08 -2.44
C LYS A 31 10.17 -3.53 -3.54
N HIS A 32 9.72 -3.61 -4.80
CA HIS A 32 10.49 -3.11 -5.95
C HIS A 32 10.72 -1.59 -5.87
N PHE A 33 9.72 -0.81 -5.46
CA PHE A 33 9.83 0.64 -5.42
C PHE A 33 10.39 1.20 -4.10
N GLU A 34 10.18 0.52 -2.97
CA GLU A 34 10.74 0.98 -1.69
C GLU A 34 12.23 0.64 -1.55
N GLY A 35 12.67 -0.48 -2.12
CA GLY A 35 14.00 -1.00 -1.87
C GLY A 35 14.16 -1.49 -0.43
N CYS A 36 15.31 -2.11 -0.15
CA CYS A 36 15.65 -2.59 1.19
C CYS A 36 17.19 -2.62 1.31
N PRO A 37 17.82 -1.60 1.90
CA PRO A 37 19.28 -1.53 2.03
C PRO A 37 19.81 -2.70 2.88
N MET A 38 20.85 -3.37 2.35
CA MET A 38 21.47 -4.52 3.01
C MET A 38 23.00 -4.37 3.02
N GLU A 39 23.61 -4.78 4.13
CA GLU A 39 25.04 -4.90 4.32
C GLU A 39 25.35 -6.22 5.00
N ASP A 40 26.37 -6.96 4.55
CA ASP A 40 26.79 -8.25 5.10
C ASP A 40 25.64 -9.27 5.33
N GLY A 41 24.63 -9.25 4.45
CA GLY A 41 23.48 -10.15 4.53
C GLY A 41 22.37 -9.73 5.51
N MET A 42 22.54 -8.59 6.19
CA MET A 42 21.54 -8.00 7.09
C MET A 42 20.92 -6.75 6.48
N VAL A 43 19.66 -6.51 6.79
CA VAL A 43 18.97 -5.25 6.48
C VAL A 43 19.46 -4.21 7.48
N VAL A 44 19.94 -3.07 6.98
CA VAL A 44 20.50 -1.99 7.80
C VAL A 44 19.58 -0.79 7.83
N SER A 45 19.56 -0.09 8.96
CA SER A 45 18.84 1.19 9.06
C SER A 45 19.51 2.27 8.22
N TYR A 46 18.71 3.16 7.67
CA TYR A 46 19.14 4.29 6.86
C TYR A 46 18.36 5.55 7.23
N ARG A 47 18.75 6.71 6.72
CA ARG A 47 17.96 7.92 6.90
C ARG A 47 17.13 8.23 5.67
N CYS A 48 15.80 8.32 5.88
CA CYS A 48 14.88 8.72 4.82
C CYS A 48 15.05 10.21 4.44
N PRO A 49 14.44 10.69 3.36
CA PRO A 49 14.53 12.11 2.94
C PRO A 49 14.08 13.11 4.04
N ALA A 50 13.24 12.70 4.98
CA ALA A 50 12.85 13.50 6.15
C ALA A 50 13.86 13.42 7.30
N ASN A 51 15.05 12.83 7.08
CA ASN A 51 16.13 12.63 8.05
C ASN A 51 15.72 11.81 9.29
N LYS A 52 14.76 10.87 9.13
CA LYS A 52 14.34 9.94 10.19
C LYS A 52 15.01 8.59 10.02
N PRO A 53 15.47 7.93 11.11
CA PRO A 53 15.94 6.55 11.05
C PRO A 53 14.82 5.65 10.52
N THR A 54 15.15 4.83 9.55
CA THR A 54 14.21 4.01 8.78
C THR A 54 14.86 2.64 8.55
N ILE A 55 14.09 1.56 8.51
CA ILE A 55 14.61 0.21 8.26
C ILE A 55 13.68 -0.56 7.31
N GLY A 56 14.22 -1.60 6.68
CA GLY A 56 13.45 -2.45 5.78
C GLY A 56 12.89 -1.67 4.60
N TYR A 57 11.60 -1.79 4.37
CA TYR A 57 10.88 -1.20 3.25
C TYR A 57 10.24 0.17 3.59
N GLY A 58 10.89 0.94 4.45
CA GLY A 58 10.43 2.30 4.80
C GLY A 58 9.90 2.46 6.22
N SER A 59 10.01 1.44 7.06
CA SER A 59 9.44 1.42 8.40
C SER A 59 10.19 2.35 9.36
N LEU A 60 9.44 3.13 10.15
CA LEU A 60 9.97 4.02 11.19
C LEU A 60 9.90 3.40 12.58
N LYS A 61 9.18 2.28 12.72
CA LYS A 61 8.98 1.53 13.97
C LYS A 61 9.11 0.04 13.70
N LEU A 62 9.46 -0.71 14.72
CA LEU A 62 9.39 -2.18 14.71
C LEU A 62 7.96 -2.65 15.04
N ILE A 63 7.70 -3.96 14.90
CA ILE A 63 6.36 -4.57 15.15
C ILE A 63 5.86 -4.30 16.58
N ASP A 64 6.77 -4.25 17.56
CA ASP A 64 6.45 -3.95 18.96
C ASP A 64 6.16 -2.46 19.22
N GLY A 65 6.22 -1.61 18.17
CA GLY A 65 6.00 -0.18 18.24
C GLY A 65 7.24 0.64 18.65
N SER A 66 8.36 0.00 18.94
CA SER A 66 9.61 0.71 19.27
C SER A 66 10.16 1.47 18.04
N PRO A 67 10.73 2.68 18.23
CA PRO A 67 11.24 3.46 17.12
C PRO A 67 12.53 2.85 16.55
N VAL A 68 12.67 2.91 15.22
CA VAL A 68 13.94 2.58 14.56
C VAL A 68 15.02 3.56 14.97
N GLN A 69 16.22 3.06 15.22
CA GLN A 69 17.40 3.85 15.58
C GLN A 69 18.51 3.69 14.53
N ASP A 70 19.41 4.67 14.48
CA ASP A 70 20.59 4.58 13.62
C ASP A 70 21.47 3.39 14.03
N GLY A 71 21.99 2.66 13.05
CA GLY A 71 22.83 1.49 13.27
C GLY A 71 22.07 0.21 13.60
N MET A 72 20.73 0.22 13.63
CA MET A 72 19.95 -1.01 13.75
C MET A 72 20.12 -1.91 12.54
N THR A 73 20.15 -3.23 12.81
CA THR A 73 20.13 -4.28 11.79
C THR A 73 19.04 -5.30 12.10
N ILE A 74 18.39 -5.81 11.07
CA ILE A 74 17.42 -6.90 11.15
C ILE A 74 17.68 -7.90 10.02
N THR A 75 17.17 -9.10 10.15
CA THR A 75 17.18 -10.07 9.06
C THR A 75 16.24 -9.66 7.93
N LYS A 76 16.43 -10.24 6.75
CA LYS A 76 15.51 -10.02 5.63
C LYS A 76 14.10 -10.51 5.98
N GLN A 77 13.97 -11.61 6.71
CA GLN A 77 12.67 -12.14 7.14
C GLN A 77 11.95 -11.15 8.07
N GLU A 78 12.65 -10.59 9.06
CA GLU A 78 12.07 -9.58 9.96
C GLU A 78 11.63 -8.33 9.20
N ALA A 79 12.36 -7.90 8.17
CA ALA A 79 11.95 -6.78 7.32
C ALA A 79 10.68 -7.12 6.49
N GLU A 80 10.55 -8.37 6.04
CA GLU A 80 9.35 -8.84 5.33
C GLU A 80 8.14 -8.96 6.25
N ASP A 81 8.33 -9.46 7.47
CA ASP A 81 7.30 -9.56 8.49
C ASP A 81 6.82 -8.16 8.91
N LEU A 82 7.75 -7.21 9.05
CA LEU A 82 7.45 -5.82 9.37
C LEU A 82 6.63 -5.14 8.26
N LEU A 83 7.01 -5.34 7.00
CA LEU A 83 6.21 -4.85 5.87
C LEU A 83 4.81 -5.47 5.86
N ALA A 84 4.71 -6.78 6.05
CA ALA A 84 3.41 -7.47 6.07
C ALA A 84 2.50 -6.94 7.19
N HIS A 85 3.05 -6.69 8.38
CA HIS A 85 2.32 -6.10 9.50
C HIS A 85 1.84 -4.67 9.17
N GLU A 86 2.68 -3.83 8.59
CA GLU A 86 2.28 -2.47 8.20
C GLU A 86 1.21 -2.46 7.11
N LEU A 87 1.27 -3.40 6.16
CA LEU A 87 0.30 -3.49 5.06
C LEU A 87 -1.13 -3.79 5.54
N GLU A 88 -1.33 -4.42 6.70
CA GLU A 88 -2.66 -4.67 7.26
C GLU A 88 -3.47 -3.37 7.48
N GLU A 89 -2.80 -2.29 7.85
CA GLU A 89 -3.45 -0.98 8.00
C GLU A 89 -3.92 -0.43 6.65
N TYR A 90 -3.08 -0.53 5.60
CA TYR A 90 -3.39 -0.03 4.26
C TYR A 90 -4.44 -0.87 3.54
N GLU A 91 -4.45 -2.18 3.76
CA GLU A 91 -5.54 -3.07 3.35
C GLU A 91 -6.87 -2.63 3.97
N GLY A 92 -6.86 -2.28 5.26
CA GLY A 92 -8.01 -1.76 5.98
C GLY A 92 -8.56 -0.50 5.30
N TYR A 93 -7.72 0.46 4.94
CA TYR A 93 -8.17 1.68 4.26
C TYR A 93 -8.86 1.39 2.92
N ILE A 94 -8.34 0.46 2.11
CA ILE A 94 -8.98 0.11 0.83
C ILE A 94 -10.31 -0.62 1.08
N ASN A 95 -10.33 -1.61 1.97
CA ASN A 95 -11.55 -2.37 2.31
C ASN A 95 -12.67 -1.48 2.89
N ASP A 96 -12.32 -0.38 3.56
CA ASP A 96 -13.29 0.53 4.16
C ASP A 96 -13.77 1.63 3.23
N MET A 97 -12.89 2.18 2.38
CA MET A 97 -13.21 3.32 1.54
C MET A 97 -13.77 2.93 0.17
N VAL A 98 -13.36 1.79 -0.40
CA VAL A 98 -13.84 1.34 -1.70
C VAL A 98 -15.09 0.49 -1.52
N THR A 99 -16.20 0.95 -2.07
CA THR A 99 -17.53 0.32 -1.92
C THR A 99 -17.88 -0.59 -3.08
N SER A 100 -17.11 -0.58 -4.16
CA SER A 100 -17.28 -1.47 -5.31
C SER A 100 -16.43 -2.74 -5.14
N ASP A 101 -16.87 -3.84 -5.72
CA ASP A 101 -16.13 -5.09 -5.72
C ASP A 101 -14.81 -4.94 -6.52
N LEU A 102 -13.70 -5.32 -5.92
CA LEU A 102 -12.38 -5.29 -6.53
C LEU A 102 -11.90 -6.70 -6.85
N LYS A 103 -11.22 -6.86 -7.99
CA LYS A 103 -10.38 -8.03 -8.26
C LYS A 103 -9.08 -7.94 -7.45
N GLN A 104 -8.38 -9.07 -7.31
CA GLN A 104 -7.14 -9.13 -6.54
C GLN A 104 -6.07 -8.14 -7.06
N ASN A 105 -5.83 -8.10 -8.35
CA ASN A 105 -4.86 -7.20 -8.98
C ASN A 105 -5.25 -5.71 -8.82
N GLU A 106 -6.53 -5.39 -8.81
CA GLU A 106 -7.05 -4.04 -8.58
C GLU A 106 -6.80 -3.62 -7.12
N PHE A 107 -7.08 -4.53 -6.17
CA PHE A 107 -6.81 -4.33 -4.76
C PHE A 107 -5.31 -4.13 -4.48
N ASP A 108 -4.46 -5.00 -5.01
CA ASP A 108 -3.00 -4.93 -4.86
C ASP A 108 -2.42 -3.59 -5.33
N ALA A 109 -2.85 -3.13 -6.50
CA ALA A 109 -2.44 -1.84 -7.05
C ALA A 109 -2.85 -0.67 -6.16
N LEU A 110 -4.06 -0.71 -5.60
CA LEU A 110 -4.58 0.34 -4.72
C LEU A 110 -3.89 0.33 -3.35
N VAL A 111 -3.57 -0.84 -2.79
CA VAL A 111 -2.78 -0.93 -1.55
C VAL A 111 -1.40 -0.32 -1.76
N SER A 112 -0.70 -0.64 -2.87
CA SER A 112 0.59 -0.01 -3.21
C SER A 112 0.47 1.50 -3.34
N TRP A 113 -0.58 1.99 -3.99
CA TRP A 113 -0.82 3.41 -4.17
C TRP A 113 -1.03 4.13 -2.83
N VAL A 114 -1.86 3.58 -1.94
CA VAL A 114 -2.15 4.16 -0.63
C VAL A 114 -0.95 4.03 0.32
N PHE A 115 -0.19 2.94 0.26
CA PHE A 115 1.05 2.78 1.02
C PHE A 115 2.04 3.93 0.73
N ASN A 116 2.18 4.33 -0.53
CA ASN A 116 3.08 5.42 -0.91
C ASN A 116 2.52 6.83 -0.63
N LEU A 117 1.23 7.05 -0.82
CA LEU A 117 0.63 8.39 -0.81
C LEU A 117 -0.18 8.69 0.47
N GLY A 118 -0.56 7.67 1.21
CA GLY A 118 -1.37 7.78 2.42
C GLY A 118 -2.89 7.83 2.17
N PRO A 119 -3.68 7.47 3.21
CA PRO A 119 -5.13 7.34 3.13
C PRO A 119 -5.85 8.69 2.92
N SER A 120 -5.30 9.79 3.42
CA SER A 120 -5.89 11.13 3.25
C SER A 120 -5.93 11.55 1.78
N ASN A 121 -4.90 11.16 1.00
CA ASN A 121 -4.88 11.41 -0.44
C ASN A 121 -5.92 10.56 -1.17
N LEU A 122 -6.14 9.31 -0.75
CA LEU A 122 -7.20 8.48 -1.34
C LEU A 122 -8.58 9.08 -1.06
N SER A 123 -8.89 9.41 0.20
CA SER A 123 -10.21 9.90 0.61
C SER A 123 -10.65 11.16 -0.11
N SER A 124 -9.71 12.05 -0.48
CA SER A 124 -9.97 13.28 -1.20
C SER A 124 -9.80 13.20 -2.71
N SER A 125 -9.44 12.02 -3.24
CA SER A 125 -9.06 11.85 -4.66
C SER A 125 -10.26 11.65 -5.60
N SER A 126 -10.09 12.09 -6.85
CA SER A 126 -10.95 11.64 -7.94
C SER A 126 -10.84 10.14 -8.21
N LEU A 127 -9.71 9.50 -7.85
CA LEU A 127 -9.53 8.06 -7.95
C LEU A 127 -10.61 7.31 -7.16
N LEU A 128 -10.80 7.63 -5.87
CA LEU A 128 -11.83 7.00 -5.05
C LEU A 128 -13.23 7.21 -5.61
N ASN A 129 -13.51 8.42 -6.12
CA ASN A 129 -14.79 8.70 -6.77
C ASN A 129 -15.02 7.80 -8.00
N ARG A 130 -13.99 7.57 -8.84
CA ARG A 130 -14.10 6.69 -10.02
C ARG A 130 -14.34 5.24 -9.62
N LEU A 131 -13.60 4.75 -8.63
CA LEU A 131 -13.76 3.40 -8.08
C LEU A 131 -15.20 3.18 -7.59
N ASN A 132 -15.70 4.04 -6.71
CA ASN A 132 -17.02 3.89 -6.09
C ASN A 132 -18.19 4.09 -7.08
N ASN A 133 -17.97 4.77 -8.19
CA ASN A 133 -18.95 4.89 -9.29
C ASN A 133 -18.74 3.86 -10.42
N LYS A 134 -17.82 2.89 -10.23
CA LYS A 134 -17.51 1.82 -11.20
C LYS A 134 -17.08 2.33 -12.58
N LEU A 135 -16.40 3.48 -12.61
CA LEU A 135 -15.83 4.09 -13.82
C LEU A 135 -14.43 3.54 -14.09
N TRP A 136 -14.35 2.22 -14.31
CA TRP A 136 -13.13 1.42 -14.37
C TRP A 136 -12.12 1.89 -15.40
N ASP A 137 -12.58 2.33 -16.58
CA ASP A 137 -11.72 2.77 -17.69
C ASP A 137 -10.90 4.02 -17.35
N ASP A 138 -11.38 4.85 -16.40
CA ASP A 138 -10.71 6.07 -15.98
C ASP A 138 -9.72 5.84 -14.81
N VAL A 139 -9.85 4.73 -14.10
CA VAL A 139 -9.03 4.44 -12.90
C VAL A 139 -7.52 4.44 -13.19
N PRO A 140 -6.99 3.77 -14.24
CA PRO A 140 -5.57 3.78 -14.53
C PRO A 140 -5.01 5.19 -14.78
N TYR A 141 -5.78 6.05 -15.42
CA TYR A 141 -5.41 7.45 -15.61
C TYR A 141 -5.37 8.20 -14.28
N GLN A 142 -6.35 8.01 -13.41
CA GLN A 142 -6.39 8.64 -12.09
C GLN A 142 -5.20 8.22 -11.20
N ILE A 143 -4.79 6.95 -11.24
CA ILE A 143 -3.58 6.46 -10.57
C ILE A 143 -2.36 7.25 -11.05
N GLN A 144 -2.17 7.38 -12.37
CA GLN A 144 -0.99 7.99 -12.98
C GLN A 144 -0.86 9.50 -12.74
N ARG A 145 -1.92 10.20 -12.37
CA ARG A 145 -1.87 11.66 -12.06
C ARG A 145 -1.02 12.01 -10.84
N TRP A 146 -0.78 11.05 -9.93
CA TRP A 146 -0.08 11.25 -8.66
C TRP A 146 1.44 11.02 -8.80
N ASN A 147 2.07 11.75 -9.69
CA ASN A 147 3.48 11.59 -10.08
C ASN A 147 4.33 12.84 -9.82
N LYS A 148 3.90 13.75 -8.92
CA LYS A 148 4.58 15.02 -8.66
C LYS A 148 5.06 15.12 -7.22
N VAL A 149 6.21 15.78 -7.03
CA VAL A 149 6.72 16.23 -5.73
C VAL A 149 6.73 17.75 -5.75
N ASN A 150 6.04 18.40 -4.83
CA ASN A 150 5.93 19.87 -4.77
C ASN A 150 5.48 20.50 -6.11
N GLY A 151 4.56 19.84 -6.81
CA GLY A 151 4.03 20.29 -8.10
C GLY A 151 4.89 19.96 -9.32
N VAL A 152 6.12 19.45 -9.14
CA VAL A 152 7.05 19.08 -10.21
C VAL A 152 6.98 17.59 -10.49
N PRO A 153 6.88 17.16 -11.77
CA PRO A 153 6.91 15.76 -12.14
C PRO A 153 8.19 15.06 -11.66
N ASN A 154 8.05 13.87 -11.11
CA ASN A 154 9.15 13.03 -10.62
C ASN A 154 9.19 11.71 -11.38
N GLU A 155 10.34 11.35 -11.96
CA GLU A 155 10.45 10.16 -12.81
C GLU A 155 10.26 8.85 -12.04
N GLY A 156 10.73 8.75 -10.81
CA GLY A 156 10.49 7.59 -9.95
C GLY A 156 9.00 7.39 -9.67
N LEU A 157 8.29 8.48 -9.33
CA LEU A 157 6.84 8.42 -9.13
C LEU A 157 6.08 8.11 -10.43
N LYS A 158 6.53 8.62 -11.59
CA LYS A 158 5.91 8.26 -12.88
C LYS A 158 6.01 6.76 -13.14
N LYS A 159 7.18 6.17 -12.92
CA LYS A 159 7.38 4.73 -13.06
C LYS A 159 6.51 3.94 -12.10
N ARG A 160 6.48 4.30 -10.82
CA ARG A 160 5.64 3.64 -9.82
C ARG A 160 4.15 3.71 -10.18
N ARG A 161 3.64 4.87 -10.50
CA ARG A 161 2.22 5.05 -10.92
C ARG A 161 1.89 4.27 -12.20
N LYS A 162 2.84 4.19 -13.15
CA LYS A 162 2.67 3.37 -14.35
C LYS A 162 2.58 1.88 -14.01
N ALA A 163 3.46 1.38 -13.15
CA ALA A 163 3.45 -0.01 -12.69
C ALA A 163 2.15 -0.35 -11.96
N GLU A 164 1.69 0.50 -11.05
CA GLU A 164 0.42 0.34 -10.35
C GLU A 164 -0.78 0.35 -11.32
N ALA A 165 -0.78 1.22 -12.33
CA ALA A 165 -1.85 1.25 -13.33
C ALA A 165 -1.86 -0.01 -14.20
N LEU A 166 -0.69 -0.56 -14.54
CA LEU A 166 -0.57 -1.84 -15.27
C LEU A 166 -1.06 -3.01 -14.42
N LEU A 167 -0.65 -3.09 -13.15
CA LEU A 167 -1.14 -4.11 -12.22
C LEU A 167 -2.66 -4.03 -12.07
N PHE A 168 -3.22 -2.82 -11.90
CA PHE A 168 -4.67 -2.62 -11.85
C PHE A 168 -5.39 -3.21 -13.08
N GLN A 169 -4.79 -3.09 -14.26
CA GLN A 169 -5.32 -3.65 -15.51
C GLN A 169 -5.04 -5.15 -15.70
N GLY A 170 -4.37 -5.82 -14.77
CA GLY A 170 -3.95 -7.22 -14.90
C GLY A 170 -2.84 -7.43 -15.92
N GLN A 171 -1.99 -6.43 -16.14
CA GLN A 171 -0.89 -6.44 -17.08
C GLN A 171 0.47 -6.54 -16.36
N GLU A 172 1.49 -7.07 -17.07
CA GLU A 172 2.86 -7.13 -16.53
C GLU A 172 3.41 -5.71 -16.25
N TRP A 173 3.84 -5.48 -15.03
CA TRP A 173 4.39 -4.20 -14.59
C TRP A 173 5.92 -4.20 -14.43
N GLY A 174 6.56 -5.36 -14.35
CA GLY A 174 7.99 -5.50 -14.02
C GLY A 174 8.98 -4.95 -15.06
N LYS A 175 8.49 -4.43 -16.19
CA LYS A 175 9.31 -3.84 -17.26
C LYS A 175 9.23 -2.31 -17.34
N VAL A 176 8.75 -1.64 -16.29
CA VAL A 176 8.54 -0.19 -16.26
C VAL A 176 9.81 0.58 -15.90
#